data_26f0e1cf7d49195490b5051cf9cff749
#
_entry.id   26f0e1cf7d49195490b5051cf9cff749
#
_cell.length_a   1.000
_cell.length_b   1.000
_cell.length_c   1.000
_cell.angle_alpha   90.00
_cell.angle_beta   90.00
_cell.angle_gamma   90.00
#
_symmetry.space_group_name_H-M   'P 1'
#
loop_
_entity.id
_entity.type
_entity.pdbx_description
1 polymer ?
#
loop_
_entity_poly.entity_id
_entity_poly.type
_entity_poly.pdbx_seq_one_letter_code
_entity_poly.pdbx_strand_id
1 'polypeptide(L)'
;RVLFRSDAFILEDKGKLYISWKAYGLDNQPIELLACKLTDDGLRLDGKPFSLLRDDERQGMEGQHWFKKDGYYYIIYSVRGCCGPQSDYAVSVARSKKLEGPYEKYQGNPILHGSKEVLSIGHGTITTTPDGRMYYLCHAYQPGSGFYQGRQPYLQEVRMGEDHWPHFVTGEYASRTQPMPFAESAQVPVFDFSDDFTGATLRPEWSWNYPYTDVKTEIKNGKLSLSGTPKPGVKTGAALCLCPTSPDYTLETAIVNRNDSWKGITMYGDANNLITCGCVGDRLILKYILEGKEHPLADLPLPASPLYLRMKVTDGTHSTFYWSKDGQAWNEIVGEALSAKETRSLIQWDRISRPGLYQEGNITAPAVYAYSL
;
A
#
# COMPACT_ATOMS: atom_id res chain seq x y z
N ARG A 1 16.01 -24.19 9.94
CA ARG A 1 15.83 -22.83 10.48
C ARG A 1 15.35 -21.95 9.33
N VAL A 2 14.12 -21.47 9.38
CA VAL A 2 13.61 -20.47 8.44
C VAL A 2 14.19 -19.14 8.90
N LEU A 3 15.24 -18.69 8.24
CA LEU A 3 15.73 -17.30 8.37
C LEU A 3 14.71 -16.39 7.68
N PHE A 4 14.09 -15.49 8.41
CA PHE A 4 13.34 -14.41 7.81
C PHE A 4 14.30 -13.59 6.94
N ARG A 5 13.98 -13.50 5.65
CA ARG A 5 14.73 -12.76 4.64
C ARG A 5 13.74 -11.89 3.90
N SER A 6 14.13 -10.64 3.65
CA SER A 6 13.29 -9.69 2.94
C SER A 6 14.14 -8.76 2.08
N ASP A 7 13.50 -7.90 1.31
CA ASP A 7 14.10 -6.79 0.59
C ASP A 7 15.18 -7.25 -0.40
N ALA A 8 14.81 -8.21 -1.25
CA ALA A 8 15.76 -8.72 -2.24
C ALA A 8 16.02 -7.68 -3.34
N PHE A 9 17.29 -7.46 -3.68
CA PHE A 9 17.72 -6.60 -4.77
C PHE A 9 18.77 -7.29 -5.64
N ILE A 10 18.69 -7.11 -6.96
CA ILE A 10 19.64 -7.70 -7.91
C ILE A 10 20.53 -6.63 -8.51
N LEU A 11 21.85 -6.83 -8.41
CA LEU A 11 22.88 -6.05 -9.09
C LEU A 11 23.48 -6.88 -10.23
N GLU A 12 23.57 -6.28 -11.41
CA GLU A 12 24.43 -6.77 -12.50
C GLU A 12 25.79 -6.08 -12.43
N ASP A 13 26.87 -6.83 -12.35
CA ASP A 13 28.25 -6.33 -12.49
C ASP A 13 29.05 -7.22 -13.42
N LYS A 14 29.57 -6.64 -14.51
CA LYS A 14 30.42 -7.32 -15.52
C LYS A 14 29.79 -8.61 -16.08
N GLY A 15 28.50 -8.55 -16.40
CA GLY A 15 27.73 -9.67 -16.94
C GLY A 15 27.42 -10.79 -15.94
N LYS A 16 27.59 -10.54 -14.64
CA LYS A 16 27.23 -11.48 -13.57
C LYS A 16 26.14 -10.86 -12.71
N LEU A 17 25.19 -11.68 -12.30
CA LEU A 17 24.11 -11.30 -11.42
C LEU A 17 24.44 -11.61 -9.96
N TYR A 18 24.13 -10.67 -9.09
CA TYR A 18 24.26 -10.80 -7.64
C TYR A 18 22.94 -10.44 -6.99
N ILE A 19 22.50 -11.21 -6.03
CA ILE A 19 21.32 -10.89 -5.21
C ILE A 19 21.76 -10.46 -3.82
N SER A 20 21.18 -9.40 -3.32
CA SER A 20 21.29 -9.00 -1.91
C SER A 20 19.95 -9.11 -1.19
N TRP A 21 19.97 -9.30 0.12
CA TRP A 21 18.78 -9.37 0.96
C TRP A 21 19.09 -9.00 2.40
N LYS A 22 18.07 -8.56 3.13
CA LYS A 22 18.13 -8.39 4.58
C LYS A 22 18.02 -9.76 5.26
N ALA A 23 18.91 -10.05 6.17
CA ALA A 23 18.86 -11.16 7.10
C ALA A 23 18.57 -10.62 8.51
N TYR A 24 17.46 -11.05 9.11
CA TYR A 24 17.17 -10.71 10.50
C TYR A 24 18.14 -11.41 11.44
N GLY A 25 18.69 -10.67 12.38
CA GLY A 25 19.50 -11.22 13.45
C GLY A 25 18.66 -12.11 14.37
N LEU A 26 18.91 -13.40 14.34
CA LEU A 26 18.38 -14.34 15.33
C LEU A 26 19.30 -14.40 16.55
N ASP A 27 18.75 -14.83 17.68
CA ASP A 27 19.52 -15.01 18.91
C ASP A 27 20.30 -13.74 19.31
N ASN A 28 19.64 -12.58 19.22
CA ASN A 28 20.18 -11.27 19.53
C ASN A 28 21.37 -10.80 18.65
N GLN A 29 21.58 -11.43 17.50
CA GLN A 29 22.54 -10.92 16.51
C GLN A 29 22.01 -9.67 15.81
N PRO A 30 22.88 -8.77 15.32
CA PRO A 30 22.43 -7.64 14.50
C PRO A 30 21.86 -8.09 13.16
N ILE A 31 21.04 -7.23 12.55
CA ILE A 31 20.62 -7.37 11.16
C ILE A 31 21.86 -7.32 10.26
N GLU A 32 21.82 -8.06 9.17
CA GLU A 32 22.90 -8.12 8.20
C GLU A 32 22.34 -8.05 6.78
N LEU A 33 22.92 -7.20 5.93
CA LEU A 33 22.70 -7.24 4.50
C LEU A 33 23.68 -8.24 3.89
N LEU A 34 23.13 -9.32 3.39
CA LEU A 34 23.89 -10.39 2.75
C LEU A 34 23.78 -10.30 1.24
N ALA A 35 24.77 -10.81 0.52
CA ALA A 35 24.69 -10.99 -0.92
C ALA A 35 25.27 -12.36 -1.34
N CYS A 36 24.88 -12.78 -2.54
CA CYS A 36 25.40 -13.97 -3.19
C CYS A 36 25.35 -13.80 -4.71
N LYS A 37 26.30 -14.39 -5.40
CA LYS A 37 26.24 -14.51 -6.85
C LYS A 37 25.05 -15.41 -7.23
N LEU A 38 24.42 -15.13 -8.35
CA LEU A 38 23.41 -15.97 -8.99
C LEU A 38 24.02 -16.77 -10.13
N THR A 39 23.39 -17.89 -10.46
CA THR A 39 23.62 -18.61 -11.71
C THR A 39 23.27 -17.69 -12.91
N ASP A 40 23.79 -17.97 -14.09
CA ASP A 40 23.59 -17.14 -15.27
C ASP A 40 22.11 -17.00 -15.68
N ASP A 41 21.27 -17.98 -15.31
CA ASP A 41 19.80 -17.92 -15.48
C ASP A 41 19.09 -17.08 -14.41
N GLY A 42 19.82 -16.61 -13.37
CA GLY A 42 19.28 -15.80 -12.28
C GLY A 42 18.40 -16.57 -11.26
N LEU A 43 18.26 -17.88 -11.40
CA LEU A 43 17.25 -18.65 -10.66
C LEU A 43 17.79 -19.32 -9.38
N ARG A 44 19.11 -19.40 -9.19
CA ARG A 44 19.73 -20.07 -8.06
C ARG A 44 20.95 -19.31 -7.54
N LEU A 45 21.26 -19.51 -6.26
CA LEU A 45 22.51 -19.02 -5.69
C LEU A 45 23.70 -19.83 -6.24
N ASP A 46 24.76 -19.12 -6.64
CA ASP A 46 26.03 -19.69 -7.10
C ASP A 46 27.14 -19.34 -6.12
N GLY A 47 27.34 -20.18 -5.12
CA GLY A 47 28.33 -20.03 -4.09
C GLY A 47 27.76 -19.79 -2.69
N LYS A 48 28.60 -19.29 -1.81
CA LYS A 48 28.23 -18.96 -0.41
C LYS A 48 27.87 -17.49 -0.29
N PRO A 49 26.81 -17.15 0.48
CA PRO A 49 26.53 -15.76 0.83
C PRO A 49 27.69 -15.11 1.57
N PHE A 50 27.88 -13.81 1.34
CA PHE A 50 28.84 -12.95 2.03
C PHE A 50 28.12 -11.72 2.59
N SER A 51 28.72 -11.12 3.63
CA SER A 51 28.17 -9.94 4.28
C SER A 51 28.57 -8.68 3.52
N LEU A 52 27.59 -7.82 3.24
CA LEU A 52 27.80 -6.48 2.71
C LEU A 52 27.91 -5.44 3.84
N LEU A 53 26.89 -5.43 4.72
CA LEU A 53 26.79 -4.52 5.84
C LEU A 53 26.20 -5.22 7.05
N ARG A 54 26.61 -4.75 8.23
CA ARG A 54 26.12 -5.23 9.51
C ARG A 54 25.58 -4.06 10.34
N ASP A 55 24.44 -4.25 10.97
CA ASP A 55 23.74 -3.25 11.79
C ASP A 55 24.20 -3.33 13.25
N ASP A 56 25.49 -3.08 13.48
CA ASP A 56 26.06 -3.11 14.82
C ASP A 56 25.51 -1.99 15.72
N GLU A 57 25.04 -0.91 15.12
CA GLU A 57 24.38 0.23 15.78
C GLU A 57 22.91 -0.03 16.15
N ARG A 58 22.35 -1.18 15.74
CA ARG A 58 20.96 -1.57 16.03
C ARG A 58 19.90 -0.58 15.55
N GLN A 59 20.12 0.02 14.39
CA GLN A 59 19.21 1.01 13.80
C GLN A 59 18.05 0.41 13.00
N GLY A 60 18.03 -0.90 12.75
CA GLY A 60 16.96 -1.54 11.99
C GLY A 60 17.16 -1.48 10.48
N MET A 61 18.38 -1.73 10.02
CA MET A 61 18.80 -1.63 8.61
C MET A 61 18.01 -2.54 7.68
N GLU A 62 17.48 -1.98 6.56
CA GLU A 62 16.74 -2.70 5.54
C GLU A 62 16.60 -1.92 4.21
N GLY A 63 15.79 -2.46 3.26
CA GLY A 63 15.40 -1.75 2.04
C GLY A 63 16.57 -1.29 1.18
N GLN A 64 17.57 -2.14 1.05
CA GLN A 64 18.80 -1.79 0.34
C GLN A 64 18.62 -1.77 -1.17
N HIS A 65 19.19 -0.75 -1.79
CA HIS A 65 19.48 -0.66 -3.22
C HIS A 65 20.99 -0.64 -3.42
N TRP A 66 21.48 -1.56 -4.23
CA TRP A 66 22.90 -1.74 -4.48
C TRP A 66 23.24 -1.33 -5.93
N PHE A 67 24.15 -0.36 -6.12
CA PHE A 67 24.49 0.18 -7.43
C PHE A 67 25.96 0.54 -7.54
N LYS A 68 26.43 0.78 -8.77
CA LYS A 68 27.80 1.17 -9.08
C LYS A 68 27.83 2.54 -9.74
N LYS A 69 28.68 3.42 -9.25
CA LYS A 69 28.90 4.76 -9.81
C LYS A 69 30.33 5.23 -9.54
N ASP A 70 30.95 5.85 -10.53
CA ASP A 70 32.27 6.51 -10.42
C ASP A 70 33.37 5.66 -9.75
N GLY A 71 33.40 4.37 -10.07
CA GLY A 71 34.39 3.42 -9.54
C GLY A 71 34.10 2.89 -8.13
N TYR A 72 32.99 3.23 -7.54
CA TYR A 72 32.52 2.71 -6.26
C TYR A 72 31.24 1.87 -6.41
N TYR A 73 31.07 0.91 -5.53
CA TYR A 73 29.82 0.24 -5.23
C TYR A 73 29.17 0.94 -4.06
N TYR A 74 27.92 1.30 -4.17
CA TYR A 74 27.12 1.96 -3.15
C TYR A 74 25.99 1.07 -2.70
N ILE A 75 25.67 1.12 -1.43
CA ILE A 75 24.45 0.57 -0.85
C ILE A 75 23.70 1.74 -0.22
N ILE A 76 22.60 2.14 -0.82
CA ILE A 76 21.60 3.02 -0.20
C ILE A 76 20.62 2.11 0.55
N TYR A 77 20.38 2.37 1.80
CA TYR A 77 19.56 1.54 2.67
C TYR A 77 18.77 2.40 3.64
N SER A 78 17.77 1.81 4.26
CA SER A 78 16.92 2.51 5.21
C SER A 78 17.17 2.02 6.62
N VAL A 79 16.92 2.90 7.58
CA VAL A 79 17.10 2.64 9.00
C VAL A 79 15.90 3.11 9.81
N ARG A 80 15.79 2.64 11.05
CA ARG A 80 14.74 2.96 12.02
C ARG A 80 13.40 2.30 11.68
N GLY A 81 12.29 2.80 12.27
CA GLY A 81 10.96 2.24 12.08
C GLY A 81 10.30 2.68 10.78
N CYS A 82 9.96 1.74 9.90
CA CYS A 82 9.40 2.04 8.58
C CYS A 82 7.94 2.52 8.61
N CYS A 83 7.18 2.10 9.63
CA CYS A 83 5.77 1.90 9.39
C CYS A 83 4.93 2.37 10.57
N GLY A 84 3.74 2.96 10.25
CA GLY A 84 2.81 3.45 11.24
C GLY A 84 3.02 4.90 11.66
N PRO A 85 2.14 5.42 12.55
CA PRO A 85 2.09 6.86 12.89
C PRO A 85 3.33 7.38 13.63
N GLN A 86 4.06 6.49 14.28
CA GLN A 86 5.25 6.82 15.07
C GLN A 86 6.57 6.49 14.35
N SER A 87 6.48 6.16 13.06
CA SER A 87 7.65 5.79 12.28
C SER A 87 8.54 7.02 12.00
N ASP A 88 9.85 6.76 12.04
CA ASP A 88 10.91 7.76 11.85
C ASP A 88 11.91 7.33 10.76
N TYR A 89 11.44 6.54 9.81
CA TYR A 89 12.22 5.96 8.72
C TYR A 89 13.10 6.99 8.03
N ALA A 90 14.35 6.62 7.77
CA ALA A 90 15.37 7.49 7.22
C ALA A 90 16.29 6.70 6.28
N VAL A 91 17.02 7.41 5.42
CA VAL A 91 17.88 6.83 4.39
C VAL A 91 19.34 7.02 4.77
N SER A 92 20.11 5.95 4.69
CA SER A 92 21.55 5.90 4.94
C SER A 92 22.29 5.36 3.71
N VAL A 93 23.62 5.52 3.67
CA VAL A 93 24.45 5.07 2.57
C VAL A 93 25.78 4.51 3.06
N ALA A 94 26.29 3.51 2.33
CA ALA A 94 27.65 3.00 2.47
C ALA A 94 28.26 2.79 1.07
N ARG A 95 29.60 2.78 0.99
CA ARG A 95 30.32 2.55 -0.27
C ARG A 95 31.55 1.65 -0.10
N SER A 96 31.95 1.04 -1.20
CA SER A 96 33.22 0.30 -1.29
C SER A 96 33.81 0.40 -2.70
N LYS A 97 35.13 0.24 -2.83
CA LYS A 97 35.79 0.06 -4.13
C LYS A 97 35.70 -1.37 -4.64
N LYS A 98 35.28 -2.31 -3.81
CA LYS A 98 35.12 -3.72 -4.15
C LYS A 98 33.67 -4.15 -3.93
N LEU A 99 33.18 -5.01 -4.81
CA LEU A 99 31.82 -5.55 -4.76
C LEU A 99 31.51 -6.22 -3.40
N GLU A 100 32.43 -7.00 -2.88
CA GLU A 100 32.26 -7.73 -1.62
C GLU A 100 32.62 -6.90 -0.38
N GLY A 101 33.07 -5.65 -0.56
CA GLY A 101 33.47 -4.76 0.54
C GLY A 101 34.96 -4.81 0.89
N PRO A 102 35.35 -4.36 2.10
CA PRO A 102 34.47 -3.80 3.13
C PRO A 102 33.79 -2.51 2.70
N TYR A 103 32.56 -2.31 3.18
CA TYR A 103 31.79 -1.08 2.94
C TYR A 103 31.98 -0.10 4.09
N GLU A 104 32.32 1.14 3.74
CA GLU A 104 32.42 2.29 4.62
C GLU A 104 31.03 2.94 4.73
N LYS A 105 30.48 3.06 5.93
CA LYS A 105 29.27 3.85 6.19
C LYS A 105 29.59 5.35 6.15
N TYR A 106 28.75 6.15 5.53
CA TYR A 106 28.93 7.59 5.52
C TYR A 106 28.80 8.17 6.92
N GLN A 107 29.72 9.06 7.30
CA GLN A 107 29.74 9.65 8.65
C GLN A 107 28.54 10.56 8.92
N GLY A 108 27.96 11.16 7.87
CA GLY A 108 26.75 11.99 7.94
C GLY A 108 25.45 11.22 7.81
N ASN A 109 25.45 9.89 7.99
CA ASN A 109 24.20 9.11 7.97
C ASN A 109 23.28 9.43 9.17
N PRO A 110 21.96 9.43 8.99
CA PRO A 110 21.22 9.27 7.73
C PRO A 110 21.31 10.49 6.81
N ILE A 111 21.38 10.26 5.50
CA ILE A 111 21.49 11.31 4.48
C ILE A 111 20.14 11.91 4.04
N LEU A 112 19.02 11.28 4.43
CA LEU A 112 17.66 11.80 4.19
C LEU A 112 16.76 11.41 5.36
N HIS A 113 16.11 12.41 5.90
CA HIS A 113 15.11 12.30 6.97
C HIS A 113 13.71 12.67 6.46
N GLY A 114 12.68 12.24 7.17
CA GLY A 114 11.36 12.84 7.05
C GLY A 114 11.37 14.32 7.43
N SER A 115 10.34 15.05 7.01
CA SER A 115 10.16 16.47 7.27
C SER A 115 8.72 16.75 7.74
N LYS A 116 8.35 18.03 7.87
CA LYS A 116 6.97 18.42 8.12
C LYS A 116 6.04 18.14 6.95
N GLU A 117 6.60 18.00 5.73
CA GLU A 117 5.85 17.78 4.48
C GLU A 117 5.83 16.31 4.05
N VAL A 118 6.79 15.50 4.51
CA VAL A 118 7.00 14.11 4.11
C VAL A 118 7.42 13.31 5.32
N LEU A 119 6.59 12.36 5.76
CA LEU A 119 6.86 11.56 6.95
C LEU A 119 7.46 10.21 6.60
N SER A 120 8.48 9.77 7.36
CA SER A 120 8.93 8.38 7.31
C SER A 120 9.36 7.90 5.92
N ILE A 121 10.42 8.50 5.38
CA ILE A 121 10.86 8.26 4.00
C ILE A 121 11.93 7.18 3.91
N GLY A 122 11.81 6.26 2.96
CA GLY A 122 12.82 5.21 2.76
C GLY A 122 12.41 4.12 1.77
N HIS A 123 13.18 3.02 1.80
CA HIS A 123 13.01 1.79 1.00
C HIS A 123 12.85 2.10 -0.49
N GLY A 124 13.83 2.74 -1.06
CA GLY A 124 13.78 3.20 -2.44
C GLY A 124 14.90 2.67 -3.31
N THR A 125 14.84 3.08 -4.56
CA THR A 125 15.74 2.69 -5.63
C THR A 125 16.25 3.93 -6.36
N ILE A 126 17.55 3.98 -6.64
CA ILE A 126 18.10 5.00 -7.55
C ILE A 126 17.66 4.66 -8.99
N THR A 127 17.12 5.65 -9.65
CA THR A 127 16.84 5.62 -11.09
C THR A 127 17.54 6.80 -11.78
N THR A 128 17.73 6.69 -13.08
CA THR A 128 18.46 7.70 -13.86
C THR A 128 17.61 8.14 -15.04
N THR A 129 17.49 9.45 -15.24
CA THR A 129 16.86 10.01 -16.43
C THR A 129 17.75 9.84 -17.67
N PRO A 130 17.22 9.95 -18.89
CA PRO A 130 18.03 9.87 -20.11
C PRO A 130 19.19 10.88 -20.18
N ASP A 131 19.05 12.05 -19.55
CA ASP A 131 20.11 13.08 -19.45
C ASP A 131 21.09 12.85 -18.29
N GLY A 132 20.98 11.71 -17.56
CA GLY A 132 21.91 11.27 -16.54
C GLY A 132 21.69 11.79 -15.14
N ARG A 133 20.60 12.55 -14.89
CA ARG A 133 20.23 12.94 -13.53
C ARG A 133 19.74 11.73 -12.74
N MET A 134 20.10 11.68 -11.47
CA MET A 134 19.75 10.58 -10.57
C MET A 134 18.59 10.98 -9.66
N TYR A 135 17.68 10.06 -9.46
CA TYR A 135 16.54 10.20 -8.54
C TYR A 135 16.43 8.96 -7.66
N TYR A 136 16.05 9.17 -6.42
CA TYR A 136 15.69 8.13 -5.48
C TYR A 136 14.17 8.01 -5.43
N LEU A 137 13.62 6.97 -6.04
CA LEU A 137 12.20 6.64 -5.97
C LEU A 137 11.98 5.78 -4.73
N CYS A 138 11.20 6.26 -3.81
CA CYS A 138 10.98 5.64 -2.49
C CYS A 138 9.54 5.81 -2.04
N HIS A 139 9.22 5.37 -0.84
CA HIS A 139 7.92 5.63 -0.25
C HIS A 139 8.02 6.51 1.00
N ALA A 140 6.91 7.20 1.30
CA ALA A 140 6.72 7.97 2.52
C ALA A 140 5.21 8.16 2.79
N TYR A 141 4.89 8.73 3.94
CA TYR A 141 3.51 9.18 4.22
C TYR A 141 3.37 10.69 4.01
N GLN A 142 2.18 11.10 3.64
CA GLN A 142 1.78 12.50 3.75
C GLN A 142 1.40 12.83 5.20
N PRO A 143 1.66 14.06 5.67
CA PRO A 143 1.27 14.46 7.02
C PRO A 143 -0.25 14.68 7.15
N GLY A 144 -0.73 14.76 8.40
CA GLY A 144 -2.13 15.02 8.71
C GLY A 144 -3.06 13.89 8.24
N SER A 145 -4.21 14.23 7.71
CA SER A 145 -5.19 13.29 7.16
C SER A 145 -4.66 12.51 5.95
N GLY A 146 -3.68 13.04 5.22
CA GLY A 146 -2.98 12.35 4.15
C GLY A 146 -2.28 11.06 4.58
N PHE A 147 -1.98 10.89 5.87
CA PHE A 147 -1.44 9.66 6.43
C PHE A 147 -2.35 8.45 6.16
N TYR A 148 -3.66 8.63 6.15
CA TYR A 148 -4.65 7.57 5.93
C TYR A 148 -4.79 7.12 4.47
N GLN A 149 -4.04 7.74 3.55
CA GLN A 149 -3.85 7.20 2.20
C GLN A 149 -2.79 6.08 2.15
N GLY A 150 -2.04 5.88 3.25
CA GLY A 150 -0.92 4.96 3.35
C GLY A 150 0.37 5.52 2.77
N ARG A 151 1.36 4.64 2.60
CA ARG A 151 2.63 5.00 1.98
C ARG A 151 2.42 5.33 0.50
N GLN A 152 2.89 6.49 0.09
CA GLN A 152 2.82 7.01 -1.26
C GLN A 152 4.21 7.00 -1.92
N PRO A 153 4.31 6.91 -3.25
CA PRO A 153 5.59 7.05 -3.94
C PRO A 153 6.08 8.49 -3.89
N TYR A 154 7.37 8.65 -3.58
CA TYR A 154 8.08 9.92 -3.59
C TYR A 154 9.33 9.83 -4.45
N LEU A 155 9.64 10.92 -5.14
CA LEU A 155 10.82 11.06 -5.94
C LEU A 155 11.69 12.16 -5.35
N GLN A 156 12.98 11.88 -5.06
CA GLN A 156 13.93 12.84 -4.51
C GLN A 156 15.17 12.89 -5.42
N GLU A 157 15.55 14.06 -5.92
CA GLU A 157 16.73 14.20 -6.76
C GLU A 157 18.02 13.99 -5.94
N VAL A 158 18.94 13.22 -6.49
CA VAL A 158 20.23 12.88 -5.86
C VAL A 158 21.36 13.30 -6.80
N ARG A 159 22.44 13.88 -6.23
CA ARG A 159 23.68 14.19 -6.95
C ARG A 159 24.87 13.58 -6.23
N MET A 160 25.86 13.17 -6.99
CA MET A 160 27.15 12.80 -6.42
C MET A 160 27.91 14.07 -6.06
N GLY A 161 28.36 14.15 -4.81
CA GLY A 161 29.21 15.23 -4.34
C GLY A 161 30.66 15.07 -4.80
N GLU A 162 31.48 16.12 -4.62
CA GLU A 162 32.94 16.08 -4.85
C GLU A 162 33.65 15.09 -3.89
N ASP A 163 33.02 14.80 -2.77
CA ASP A 163 33.42 13.80 -1.78
C ASP A 163 33.12 12.36 -2.21
N HIS A 164 32.53 12.18 -3.39
CA HIS A 164 32.05 10.90 -3.93
C HIS A 164 30.98 10.24 -3.05
N TRP A 165 30.14 11.01 -2.37
CA TRP A 165 28.97 10.53 -1.70
C TRP A 165 27.68 11.06 -2.37
N PRO A 166 26.58 10.31 -2.34
CA PRO A 166 25.30 10.82 -2.83
C PRO A 166 24.71 11.81 -1.82
N HIS A 167 24.24 12.95 -2.33
CA HIS A 167 23.56 13.99 -1.57
C HIS A 167 22.22 14.31 -2.21
N PHE A 168 21.18 14.50 -1.41
CA PHE A 168 19.89 14.93 -1.89
C PHE A 168 19.91 16.44 -2.19
N VAL A 169 19.36 16.83 -3.33
CA VAL A 169 19.38 18.23 -3.80
C VAL A 169 18.65 19.17 -2.85
N THR A 170 17.63 18.68 -2.17
CA THR A 170 16.85 19.42 -1.16
C THR A 170 17.47 19.39 0.24
N GLY A 171 18.66 18.79 0.40
CA GLY A 171 19.34 18.64 1.67
C GLY A 171 18.93 17.36 2.43
N GLU A 172 19.20 17.34 3.72
CA GLU A 172 19.01 16.16 4.59
C GLU A 172 17.53 15.87 4.93
N TYR A 173 16.62 16.76 4.58
CA TYR A 173 15.19 16.61 4.85
C TYR A 173 14.39 16.48 3.54
N ALA A 174 13.51 15.51 3.51
CA ALA A 174 12.67 15.25 2.35
C ALA A 174 11.76 16.44 2.04
N SER A 175 11.63 16.76 0.76
CA SER A 175 10.72 17.79 0.27
C SER A 175 9.66 17.18 -0.64
N ARG A 176 8.44 17.70 -0.52
CA ARG A 176 7.34 17.38 -1.42
C ARG A 176 7.54 18.01 -2.81
N THR A 177 8.29 19.10 -2.86
CA THR A 177 8.60 19.81 -4.11
C THR A 177 9.98 19.41 -4.59
N GLN A 178 10.07 18.91 -5.82
CA GLN A 178 11.30 18.46 -6.47
C GLN A 178 11.46 19.12 -7.84
N PRO A 179 12.67 19.32 -8.35
CA PRO A 179 12.88 19.65 -9.75
C PRO A 179 12.25 18.58 -10.65
N MET A 180 11.55 19.03 -11.68
CA MET A 180 10.94 18.12 -12.65
C MET A 180 12.02 17.27 -13.34
N PRO A 181 11.85 15.94 -13.42
CA PRO A 181 12.80 15.07 -14.12
C PRO A 181 12.80 15.30 -15.64
N PHE A 182 11.70 15.80 -16.20
CA PHE A 182 11.55 16.08 -17.64
C PHE A 182 11.02 17.49 -17.86
N ALA A 183 11.37 18.09 -19.00
CA ALA A 183 10.99 19.46 -19.34
C ALA A 183 9.51 19.61 -19.76
N GLU A 184 8.85 18.51 -20.14
CA GLU A 184 7.45 18.53 -20.55
C GLU A 184 6.51 18.50 -19.35
N SER A 185 5.46 19.33 -19.43
CA SER A 185 4.43 19.35 -18.38
C SER A 185 3.74 18.00 -18.30
N ALA A 186 3.89 17.32 -17.19
CA ALA A 186 3.07 16.16 -16.89
C ALA A 186 1.59 16.63 -16.86
N GLN A 187 0.73 15.92 -17.57
CA GLN A 187 -0.70 16.06 -17.35
C GLN A 187 -0.97 15.73 -15.88
N VAL A 188 -1.65 16.63 -15.18
CA VAL A 188 -2.12 16.32 -13.83
C VAL A 188 -3.13 15.18 -13.95
N PRO A 189 -2.88 14.01 -13.38
CA PRO A 189 -3.83 12.92 -13.47
C PRO A 189 -5.15 13.34 -12.82
N VAL A 190 -6.25 13.08 -13.49
CA VAL A 190 -7.58 13.14 -12.88
C VAL A 190 -7.74 11.86 -12.07
N PHE A 191 -7.93 12.00 -10.77
CA PHE A 191 -8.02 10.87 -9.85
C PHE A 191 -9.45 10.39 -9.59
N ASP A 192 -10.44 11.00 -10.24
CA ASP A 192 -11.81 10.52 -10.21
C ASP A 192 -11.89 9.20 -10.97
N PHE A 193 -12.42 8.18 -10.29
CA PHE A 193 -12.57 6.85 -10.82
C PHE A 193 -14.04 6.52 -11.00
N SER A 194 -14.40 5.99 -12.16
CA SER A 194 -15.74 5.45 -12.39
C SER A 194 -15.64 4.17 -13.22
N ASP A 195 -16.44 3.19 -12.88
CA ASP A 195 -16.56 1.92 -13.61
C ASP A 195 -18.02 1.56 -13.82
N ASP A 196 -18.43 1.51 -15.07
CA ASP A 196 -19.77 1.14 -15.50
C ASP A 196 -19.88 -0.36 -15.82
N PHE A 197 -18.79 -1.10 -15.61
CA PHE A 197 -18.69 -2.53 -15.85
C PHE A 197 -19.06 -2.96 -17.29
N THR A 198 -18.76 -2.11 -18.27
CA THR A 198 -18.95 -2.41 -19.70
C THR A 198 -17.74 -3.11 -20.31
N GLY A 199 -16.60 -3.15 -19.64
CA GLY A 199 -15.40 -3.87 -20.04
C GLY A 199 -15.57 -5.39 -20.04
N ALA A 200 -14.63 -6.10 -20.66
CA ALA A 200 -14.57 -7.57 -20.61
C ALA A 200 -13.96 -8.12 -19.32
N THR A 201 -13.16 -7.31 -18.63
CA THR A 201 -12.44 -7.65 -17.40
C THR A 201 -12.49 -6.50 -16.42
N LEU A 202 -12.21 -6.78 -15.14
CA LEU A 202 -12.03 -5.73 -14.15
C LEU A 202 -10.91 -4.76 -14.57
N ARG A 203 -11.11 -3.50 -14.28
CA ARG A 203 -10.09 -2.48 -14.44
C ARG A 203 -8.96 -2.68 -13.42
N PRO A 204 -7.72 -2.30 -13.76
CA PRO A 204 -6.53 -2.56 -12.91
C PRO A 204 -6.55 -1.81 -11.56
N GLU A 205 -7.38 -0.77 -11.43
CA GLU A 205 -7.55 -0.02 -10.18
C GLU A 205 -8.23 -0.86 -9.07
N TRP A 206 -9.00 -1.88 -9.46
CA TRP A 206 -9.61 -2.78 -8.50
C TRP A 206 -8.60 -3.74 -7.88
N SER A 207 -8.68 -3.88 -6.58
CA SER A 207 -7.90 -4.85 -5.80
C SER A 207 -8.82 -5.62 -4.86
N TRP A 208 -8.47 -6.87 -4.54
CA TRP A 208 -9.29 -7.71 -3.68
C TRP A 208 -8.48 -8.26 -2.50
N ASN A 209 -9.21 -8.74 -1.50
CA ASN A 209 -8.65 -9.26 -0.27
C ASN A 209 -8.18 -10.73 -0.39
N TYR A 210 -7.45 -11.06 -1.46
CA TYR A 210 -6.99 -12.41 -1.80
C TYR A 210 -6.27 -13.17 -0.67
N PRO A 211 -5.57 -12.54 0.29
CA PRO A 211 -4.99 -13.28 1.43
C PRO A 211 -6.05 -13.93 2.31
N TYR A 212 -7.27 -13.39 2.32
CA TYR A 212 -8.33 -13.75 3.24
C TYR A 212 -9.51 -14.45 2.57
N THR A 213 -9.77 -14.19 1.31
CA THR A 213 -10.97 -14.67 0.61
C THR A 213 -10.65 -15.04 -0.84
N ASP A 214 -11.21 -16.14 -1.30
CA ASP A 214 -11.18 -16.52 -2.72
C ASP A 214 -12.30 -15.76 -3.44
N VAL A 215 -11.95 -14.60 -3.99
CA VAL A 215 -12.89 -13.68 -4.65
C VAL A 215 -13.18 -14.14 -6.08
N LYS A 216 -14.44 -14.11 -6.46
CA LYS A 216 -14.92 -14.35 -7.81
C LYS A 216 -15.66 -13.14 -8.33
N THR A 217 -15.33 -12.74 -9.55
CA THR A 217 -15.97 -11.61 -10.24
C THR A 217 -16.38 -12.05 -11.64
N GLU A 218 -17.53 -11.56 -12.10
CA GLU A 218 -18.01 -11.72 -13.48
C GLU A 218 -18.58 -10.38 -13.93
N ILE A 219 -18.14 -9.90 -15.10
CA ILE A 219 -18.69 -8.72 -15.75
C ILE A 219 -19.58 -9.18 -16.90
N LYS A 220 -20.84 -8.77 -16.88
CA LYS A 220 -21.80 -9.13 -17.91
C LYS A 220 -22.90 -8.07 -18.02
N ASN A 221 -23.17 -7.63 -19.24
CA ASN A 221 -24.24 -6.66 -19.56
C ASN A 221 -24.16 -5.38 -18.70
N GLY A 222 -22.99 -4.77 -18.58
CA GLY A 222 -22.79 -3.55 -17.78
C GLY A 222 -23.02 -3.75 -16.28
N LYS A 223 -22.74 -4.94 -15.76
CA LYS A 223 -22.89 -5.26 -14.33
C LYS A 223 -21.75 -6.11 -13.85
N LEU A 224 -21.33 -5.87 -12.61
CA LEU A 224 -20.38 -6.68 -11.88
C LEU A 224 -21.12 -7.63 -10.94
N SER A 225 -20.87 -8.92 -11.05
CA SER A 225 -21.22 -9.93 -10.04
C SER A 225 -20.01 -10.19 -9.16
N LEU A 226 -20.16 -10.02 -7.85
CA LEU A 226 -19.13 -10.23 -6.83
C LEU A 226 -19.56 -11.32 -5.86
N SER A 227 -18.70 -12.29 -5.63
CA SER A 227 -18.87 -13.31 -4.59
C SER A 227 -17.51 -13.80 -4.11
N GLY A 228 -17.49 -14.59 -3.03
CA GLY A 228 -16.25 -15.17 -2.55
C GLY A 228 -16.45 -16.17 -1.43
N THR A 229 -15.40 -16.94 -1.16
CA THR A 229 -15.35 -17.88 -0.04
C THR A 229 -14.28 -17.45 0.93
N PRO A 230 -14.64 -17.01 2.15
CA PRO A 230 -13.66 -16.72 3.19
C PRO A 230 -12.80 -17.93 3.53
N LYS A 231 -11.51 -17.73 3.74
CA LYS A 231 -10.60 -18.76 4.23
C LYS A 231 -10.87 -19.10 5.70
N PRO A 232 -10.45 -20.27 6.17
CA PRO A 232 -10.68 -20.67 7.56
C PRO A 232 -10.21 -19.61 8.56
N GLY A 233 -11.07 -19.24 9.52
CA GLY A 233 -10.79 -18.23 10.55
C GLY A 233 -11.06 -16.79 10.16
N VAL A 234 -11.31 -16.50 8.88
CA VAL A 234 -11.68 -15.14 8.41
C VAL A 234 -13.14 -14.85 8.76
N LYS A 235 -13.39 -13.65 9.28
CA LYS A 235 -14.72 -13.17 9.71
C LYS A 235 -15.35 -12.17 8.76
N THR A 236 -14.65 -11.77 7.72
CA THR A 236 -15.10 -10.86 6.67
C THR A 236 -15.34 -11.62 5.36
N GLY A 237 -16.16 -11.06 4.47
CA GLY A 237 -16.47 -11.65 3.18
C GLY A 237 -15.54 -11.21 2.05
N ALA A 238 -16.03 -11.30 0.82
CA ALA A 238 -15.34 -10.85 -0.38
C ALA A 238 -15.39 -9.33 -0.49
N ALA A 239 -14.21 -8.70 -0.58
CA ALA A 239 -14.08 -7.27 -0.77
C ALA A 239 -13.33 -6.96 -2.08
N LEU A 240 -13.88 -6.05 -2.87
CA LEU A 240 -13.27 -5.50 -4.07
C LEU A 240 -13.06 -4.00 -3.82
N CYS A 241 -11.82 -3.60 -3.61
CA CYS A 241 -11.46 -2.31 -3.06
C CYS A 241 -10.69 -1.43 -4.06
N LEU A 242 -10.77 -0.13 -3.83
CA LEU A 242 -9.99 0.91 -4.50
C LEU A 242 -8.93 1.48 -3.54
N CYS A 243 -7.87 2.05 -4.10
CA CYS A 243 -6.89 2.79 -3.34
C CYS A 243 -7.25 4.28 -3.41
N PRO A 244 -7.66 4.93 -2.30
CA PRO A 244 -8.03 6.34 -2.34
C PRO A 244 -6.81 7.22 -2.62
N THR A 245 -7.01 8.27 -3.41
CA THR A 245 -5.98 9.25 -3.80
C THR A 245 -6.10 10.58 -3.05
N SER A 246 -7.17 10.71 -2.25
CA SER A 246 -7.44 11.85 -1.37
C SER A 246 -7.87 11.33 0.01
N PRO A 247 -7.62 12.06 1.11
CA PRO A 247 -8.22 11.75 2.40
C PRO A 247 -9.73 12.02 2.44
N ASP A 248 -10.22 12.88 1.55
CA ASP A 248 -11.63 13.18 1.37
C ASP A 248 -12.10 12.61 0.04
N TYR A 249 -13.08 11.71 0.09
CA TYR A 249 -13.64 11.09 -1.10
C TYR A 249 -15.04 10.56 -0.86
N THR A 250 -15.71 10.23 -1.96
CA THR A 250 -17.02 9.60 -1.96
C THR A 250 -16.97 8.32 -2.80
N LEU A 251 -17.54 7.24 -2.30
CA LEU A 251 -17.78 6.00 -3.04
C LEU A 251 -19.29 5.85 -3.23
N GLU A 252 -19.72 5.66 -4.46
CA GLU A 252 -21.13 5.38 -4.81
C GLU A 252 -21.26 4.10 -5.61
N THR A 253 -22.39 3.41 -5.45
CA THR A 253 -22.75 2.25 -6.27
C THR A 253 -24.24 1.99 -6.25
N ALA A 254 -24.72 1.18 -7.21
CA ALA A 254 -26.08 0.67 -7.22
C ALA A 254 -26.08 -0.86 -7.12
N ILE A 255 -26.78 -1.38 -6.14
CA ILE A 255 -27.05 -2.81 -5.97
C ILE A 255 -28.37 -3.13 -6.69
N VAL A 256 -28.32 -4.04 -7.66
CA VAL A 256 -29.46 -4.29 -8.57
C VAL A 256 -30.13 -5.64 -8.36
N ASN A 257 -29.66 -6.46 -7.42
CA ASN A 257 -30.26 -7.76 -7.13
C ASN A 257 -30.68 -7.90 -5.67
N ARG A 258 -31.62 -8.84 -5.43
CA ARG A 258 -32.04 -9.27 -4.09
C ARG A 258 -31.77 -10.76 -3.93
N ASN A 259 -31.17 -11.14 -2.83
CA ASN A 259 -30.98 -12.52 -2.38
C ASN A 259 -30.57 -12.50 -0.90
N ASP A 260 -30.33 -13.66 -0.32
CA ASP A 260 -29.99 -13.82 1.10
C ASP A 260 -28.51 -13.58 1.43
N SER A 261 -27.69 -13.19 0.45
CA SER A 261 -26.31 -12.77 0.71
C SER A 261 -26.26 -11.30 1.08
N TRP A 262 -25.37 -10.96 2.00
CA TRP A 262 -25.01 -9.57 2.26
C TRP A 262 -24.37 -8.95 1.03
N LYS A 263 -24.75 -7.74 0.68
CA LYS A 263 -24.19 -6.97 -0.42
C LYS A 263 -24.22 -5.48 -0.13
N GLY A 264 -23.10 -4.81 -0.35
CA GLY A 264 -22.99 -3.40 0.01
C GLY A 264 -21.66 -2.77 -0.36
N ILE A 265 -21.35 -1.69 0.35
CA ILE A 265 -20.09 -0.96 0.31
C ILE A 265 -19.39 -1.10 1.65
N THR A 266 -18.09 -0.98 1.65
CA THR A 266 -17.27 -1.18 2.84
C THR A 266 -16.09 -0.21 2.91
N MET A 267 -15.68 0.11 4.13
CA MET A 267 -14.32 0.48 4.47
C MET A 267 -13.65 -0.78 5.02
N TYR A 268 -12.92 -1.47 4.17
CA TYR A 268 -12.34 -2.77 4.46
C TYR A 268 -10.99 -2.65 5.16
N GLY A 269 -10.85 -3.26 6.31
CA GLY A 269 -9.59 -3.35 7.05
C GLY A 269 -8.83 -4.64 6.76
N ASP A 270 -9.27 -5.75 7.34
CA ASP A 270 -8.63 -7.06 7.21
C ASP A 270 -9.63 -8.22 7.43
N ALA A 271 -9.10 -9.40 7.75
CA ALA A 271 -9.87 -10.62 8.02
C ALA A 271 -10.90 -10.50 9.17
N ASN A 272 -10.72 -9.52 10.07
CA ASN A 272 -11.48 -9.38 11.30
C ASN A 272 -12.06 -7.98 11.52
N ASN A 273 -11.78 -7.04 10.61
CA ASN A 273 -12.09 -5.63 10.81
C ASN A 273 -12.60 -4.97 9.53
N LEU A 274 -13.79 -4.41 9.59
CA LEU A 274 -14.38 -3.55 8.55
C LEU A 274 -15.57 -2.77 9.11
N ILE A 275 -15.99 -1.73 8.39
CA ILE A 275 -17.33 -1.16 8.49
C ILE A 275 -18.03 -1.33 7.13
N THR A 276 -19.31 -1.71 7.13
CA THR A 276 -20.06 -1.97 5.89
C THR A 276 -21.50 -1.52 6.01
N CYS A 277 -21.99 -0.93 4.94
CA CYS A 277 -23.38 -0.62 4.73
C CYS A 277 -23.90 -1.42 3.53
N GLY A 278 -25.00 -2.12 3.71
CA GLY A 278 -25.52 -2.98 2.66
C GLY A 278 -26.89 -3.57 2.96
N CYS A 279 -27.35 -4.44 2.07
CA CYS A 279 -28.62 -5.12 2.24
C CYS A 279 -28.47 -6.64 2.22
N VAL A 280 -29.39 -7.29 2.94
CA VAL A 280 -29.60 -8.73 2.96
C VAL A 280 -31.10 -8.98 3.09
N GLY A 281 -31.69 -9.86 2.24
CA GLY A 281 -33.14 -10.06 2.20
C GLY A 281 -33.88 -8.74 1.99
N ASP A 282 -34.71 -8.36 2.94
CA ASP A 282 -35.54 -7.14 2.95
C ASP A 282 -35.02 -6.05 3.95
N ARG A 283 -33.76 -6.17 4.38
CA ARG A 283 -33.17 -5.25 5.34
C ARG A 283 -32.03 -4.45 4.70
N LEU A 284 -31.90 -3.17 5.10
CA LEU A 284 -30.76 -2.29 4.89
C LEU A 284 -30.07 -2.09 6.25
N ILE A 285 -28.82 -2.51 6.35
CA ILE A 285 -28.10 -2.55 7.61
C ILE A 285 -26.76 -1.83 7.48
N LEU A 286 -26.41 -1.05 8.49
CA LEU A 286 -25.07 -0.55 8.75
C LEU A 286 -24.49 -1.32 9.93
N LYS A 287 -23.32 -1.94 9.75
CA LYS A 287 -22.62 -2.69 10.79
C LYS A 287 -21.12 -2.51 10.71
N TYR A 288 -20.42 -2.80 11.80
CA TYR A 288 -18.98 -3.02 11.74
C TYR A 288 -18.61 -4.39 12.30
N ILE A 289 -17.48 -4.92 11.86
CA ILE A 289 -16.80 -6.08 12.43
C ILE A 289 -15.53 -5.57 13.09
N LEU A 290 -15.39 -5.84 14.37
CA LEU A 290 -14.25 -5.45 15.20
C LEU A 290 -13.68 -6.69 15.88
N GLU A 291 -12.42 -7.00 15.61
CA GLU A 291 -11.76 -8.22 16.13
C GLU A 291 -12.61 -9.49 15.88
N GLY A 292 -13.26 -9.55 14.72
CA GLY A 292 -14.11 -10.67 14.31
C GLY A 292 -15.49 -10.73 14.98
N LYS A 293 -15.89 -9.71 15.74
CA LYS A 293 -17.22 -9.58 16.33
C LYS A 293 -18.05 -8.57 15.55
N GLU A 294 -19.27 -8.95 15.23
CA GLU A 294 -20.21 -8.09 14.52
C GLU A 294 -20.97 -7.18 15.49
N HIS A 295 -21.12 -5.91 15.11
CA HIS A 295 -21.81 -4.87 15.85
C HIS A 295 -22.75 -4.11 14.91
N PRO A 296 -24.08 -4.28 15.03
CA PRO A 296 -25.04 -3.51 14.25
C PRO A 296 -25.08 -2.06 14.73
N LEU A 297 -25.11 -1.11 13.79
CA LEU A 297 -25.27 0.32 14.05
C LEU A 297 -26.64 0.84 13.64
N ALA A 298 -27.17 0.35 12.52
CA ALA A 298 -28.51 0.67 12.05
C ALA A 298 -29.11 -0.55 11.31
N ASP A 299 -30.43 -0.73 11.46
CA ASP A 299 -31.18 -1.80 10.83
C ASP A 299 -32.55 -1.27 10.39
N LEU A 300 -32.75 -1.10 9.07
CA LEU A 300 -33.90 -0.46 8.45
C LEU A 300 -34.59 -1.42 7.47
N PRO A 301 -35.89 -1.29 7.22
CA PRO A 301 -36.53 -1.94 6.08
C PRO A 301 -35.85 -1.52 4.78
N LEU A 302 -35.64 -2.45 3.85
CA LEU A 302 -35.03 -2.15 2.56
C LEU A 302 -35.96 -1.22 1.73
N PRO A 303 -35.48 0.01 1.43
CA PRO A 303 -36.39 1.04 0.90
C PRO A 303 -36.76 0.87 -0.57
N ALA A 304 -35.88 0.26 -1.36
CA ALA A 304 -36.07 0.14 -2.81
C ALA A 304 -35.14 -0.91 -3.46
N SER A 305 -35.44 -1.24 -4.72
CA SER A 305 -34.56 -1.95 -5.63
C SER A 305 -34.68 -1.33 -7.03
N PRO A 306 -33.60 -0.89 -7.68
CA PRO A 306 -32.21 -0.91 -7.17
C PRO A 306 -32.03 -0.09 -5.90
N LEU A 307 -31.01 -0.46 -5.12
CA LEU A 307 -30.58 0.29 -3.94
C LEU A 307 -29.28 1.04 -4.29
N TYR A 308 -29.33 2.36 -4.19
CA TYR A 308 -28.14 3.20 -4.33
C TYR A 308 -27.54 3.44 -2.97
N LEU A 309 -26.22 3.20 -2.85
CA LEU A 309 -25.45 3.44 -1.64
C LEU A 309 -24.33 4.44 -1.89
N ARG A 310 -24.09 5.29 -0.91
CA ARG A 310 -23.00 6.25 -0.88
C ARG A 310 -22.27 6.16 0.46
N MET A 311 -20.95 6.12 0.42
CA MET A 311 -20.08 6.32 1.56
C MET A 311 -19.26 7.57 1.33
N LYS A 312 -19.35 8.55 2.24
CA LYS A 312 -18.51 9.74 2.23
C LYS A 312 -17.47 9.60 3.33
N VAL A 313 -16.19 9.75 2.98
CA VAL A 313 -15.07 9.76 3.92
C VAL A 313 -14.50 11.15 4.00
N THR A 314 -14.27 11.64 5.23
CA THR A 314 -13.65 12.94 5.52
C THR A 314 -12.48 12.76 6.45
N ASP A 315 -11.40 13.55 6.24
CA ASP A 315 -10.16 13.52 7.01
C ASP A 315 -9.50 12.11 7.04
N GLY A 316 -9.79 11.28 6.04
CA GLY A 316 -9.31 9.91 5.94
C GLY A 316 -9.81 8.96 7.04
N THR A 317 -10.67 9.42 7.95
CA THR A 317 -11.04 8.68 9.17
C THR A 317 -12.52 8.59 9.43
N HIS A 318 -13.34 9.54 8.99
CA HIS A 318 -14.77 9.57 9.27
C HIS A 318 -15.58 9.09 8.07
N SER A 319 -16.36 8.03 8.27
CA SER A 319 -17.23 7.46 7.24
C SER A 319 -18.69 7.74 7.59
N THR A 320 -19.42 8.38 6.67
CA THR A 320 -20.87 8.57 6.70
C THR A 320 -21.51 7.80 5.56
N PHE A 321 -22.65 7.18 5.81
CA PHE A 321 -23.33 6.32 4.85
C PHE A 321 -24.72 6.86 4.50
N TYR A 322 -25.08 6.74 3.22
CA TYR A 322 -26.34 7.20 2.69
C TYR A 322 -26.94 6.14 1.78
N TRP A 323 -28.26 6.15 1.68
CA TRP A 323 -29.01 5.38 0.71
C TRP A 323 -29.92 6.27 -0.15
N SER A 324 -30.24 5.80 -1.35
CA SER A 324 -31.17 6.47 -2.24
C SER A 324 -31.98 5.44 -3.06
N LYS A 325 -33.16 5.86 -3.52
CA LYS A 325 -34.03 5.09 -4.44
C LYS A 325 -33.68 5.34 -5.90
N ASP A 326 -33.11 6.49 -6.20
CA ASP A 326 -32.95 7.02 -7.57
C ASP A 326 -31.53 7.51 -7.87
N GLY A 327 -30.62 7.46 -6.87
CA GLY A 327 -29.26 7.99 -6.97
C GLY A 327 -29.19 9.53 -6.94
N GLN A 328 -30.29 10.22 -6.69
CA GLN A 328 -30.35 11.70 -6.66
C GLN A 328 -30.68 12.24 -5.27
N ALA A 329 -31.76 11.74 -4.66
CA ALA A 329 -32.16 12.14 -3.30
C ALA A 329 -31.57 11.16 -2.28
N TRP A 330 -30.67 11.64 -1.44
CA TRP A 330 -29.90 10.84 -0.48
C TRP A 330 -30.43 10.97 0.93
N ASN A 331 -30.59 9.87 1.61
CA ASN A 331 -30.97 9.78 3.01
C ASN A 331 -29.79 9.27 3.82
N GLU A 332 -29.40 9.99 4.84
CA GLU A 332 -28.34 9.56 5.74
C GLU A 332 -28.78 8.38 6.59
N ILE A 333 -27.92 7.38 6.73
CA ILE A 333 -28.12 6.28 7.65
C ILE A 333 -27.51 6.70 8.99
N VAL A 334 -28.37 7.01 9.93
CA VAL A 334 -27.96 7.48 11.25
C VAL A 334 -27.48 6.28 12.06
N GLY A 335 -26.27 6.39 12.62
CA GLY A 335 -25.63 5.40 13.45
C GLY A 335 -24.22 5.86 13.82
N GLU A 336 -23.64 5.23 14.83
CA GLU A 336 -22.25 5.45 15.20
C GLU A 336 -21.36 4.71 14.20
N ALA A 337 -20.53 5.41 13.44
CA ALA A 337 -19.61 4.82 12.48
C ALA A 337 -18.18 4.83 13.03
N LEU A 338 -17.47 3.72 12.87
CA LEU A 338 -16.05 3.65 13.14
C LEU A 338 -15.28 4.48 12.10
N SER A 339 -14.30 5.25 12.56
CA SER A 339 -13.37 5.93 11.70
C SER A 339 -12.36 4.96 11.06
N ALA A 340 -11.82 5.33 9.92
CA ALA A 340 -10.71 4.59 9.31
C ALA A 340 -9.49 4.50 10.25
N LYS A 341 -9.30 5.50 11.12
CA LYS A 341 -8.26 5.52 12.16
C LYS A 341 -8.48 4.40 13.18
N GLU A 342 -9.68 4.23 13.70
CA GLU A 342 -10.01 3.20 14.70
C GLU A 342 -9.91 1.81 14.07
N THR A 343 -10.46 1.62 12.88
CA THR A 343 -10.29 0.37 12.12
C THR A 343 -8.82 0.07 11.89
N ARG A 344 -8.03 1.08 11.50
CA ARG A 344 -6.62 0.95 11.25
C ARG A 344 -5.80 0.60 12.51
N SER A 345 -6.16 1.12 13.67
CA SER A 345 -5.45 0.84 14.92
C SER A 345 -5.44 -0.64 15.29
N LEU A 346 -6.38 -1.43 14.74
CA LEU A 346 -6.49 -2.87 14.93
C LEU A 346 -5.76 -3.68 13.85
N ILE A 347 -5.22 -3.02 12.82
CA ILE A 347 -4.49 -3.63 11.72
C ILE A 347 -3.00 -3.55 12.02
N GLN A 348 -2.30 -4.63 11.72
CA GLN A 348 -0.88 -4.70 11.94
C GLN A 348 -0.10 -3.72 11.05
N TRP A 349 0.81 -2.95 11.62
CA TRP A 349 1.72 -1.97 11.00
C TRP A 349 1.02 -0.80 10.32
N ASP A 350 1.21 -0.67 9.00
CA ASP A 350 0.83 0.47 8.19
C ASP A 350 -0.32 0.20 7.22
N ARG A 351 -1.01 -0.91 7.40
CA ARG A 351 -2.19 -1.20 6.60
C ARG A 351 -3.27 -0.18 6.91
N ILE A 352 -3.86 0.35 5.87
CA ILE A 352 -4.98 1.27 5.96
C ILE A 352 -6.24 0.61 5.44
N SER A 353 -7.39 1.05 5.97
CA SER A 353 -8.67 0.63 5.44
C SER A 353 -8.89 1.19 4.04
N ARG A 354 -9.58 0.43 3.18
CA ARG A 354 -9.84 0.79 1.79
C ARG A 354 -11.32 0.77 1.48
N PRO A 355 -11.83 1.78 0.73
CA PRO A 355 -13.21 1.77 0.24
C PRO A 355 -13.39 0.67 -0.81
N GLY A 356 -14.59 0.08 -0.86
CA GLY A 356 -14.87 -0.94 -1.86
C GLY A 356 -16.28 -1.49 -1.85
N LEU A 357 -16.52 -2.41 -2.78
CA LEU A 357 -17.72 -3.24 -2.87
C LEU A 357 -17.54 -4.48 -1.99
N TYR A 358 -18.62 -4.99 -1.42
CA TYR A 358 -18.54 -6.06 -0.44
C TYR A 358 -19.68 -7.07 -0.57
N GLN A 359 -19.34 -8.35 -0.45
CA GLN A 359 -20.29 -9.46 -0.42
C GLN A 359 -19.92 -10.44 0.69
N GLU A 360 -20.95 -10.93 1.41
CA GLU A 360 -20.80 -11.93 2.46
C GLU A 360 -21.95 -12.94 2.37
N GLY A 361 -21.69 -14.20 2.74
CA GLY A 361 -22.67 -15.26 2.75
C GLY A 361 -22.49 -16.26 1.60
N ASN A 362 -23.58 -16.67 0.96
CA ASN A 362 -23.55 -17.77 -0.01
C ASN A 362 -22.85 -17.36 -1.31
N ILE A 363 -21.80 -18.10 -1.68
CA ILE A 363 -21.04 -17.87 -2.92
C ILE A 363 -21.89 -18.03 -4.20
N THR A 364 -22.96 -18.81 -4.15
CA THR A 364 -23.87 -18.99 -5.28
C THR A 364 -24.93 -17.90 -5.40
N ALA A 365 -24.96 -16.98 -4.43
CA ALA A 365 -25.84 -15.82 -4.43
C ALA A 365 -25.00 -14.52 -4.46
N PRO A 366 -24.42 -14.14 -5.61
CA PRO A 366 -23.54 -13.00 -5.72
C PRO A 366 -24.25 -11.68 -5.45
N ALA A 367 -23.48 -10.68 -5.04
CA ALA A 367 -23.88 -9.28 -5.12
C ALA A 367 -23.75 -8.79 -6.56
N VAL A 368 -24.74 -8.05 -7.09
CA VAL A 368 -24.70 -7.50 -8.45
C VAL A 368 -24.78 -5.99 -8.40
N TYR A 369 -23.75 -5.34 -8.95
CA TYR A 369 -23.58 -3.90 -8.98
C TYR A 369 -23.71 -3.37 -10.40
N ALA A 370 -24.39 -2.22 -10.58
CA ALA A 370 -24.56 -1.60 -11.89
C ALA A 370 -23.45 -0.61 -12.24
N TYR A 371 -22.86 0.06 -11.24
CA TYR A 371 -21.73 0.99 -11.41
C TYR A 371 -21.01 1.22 -10.07
N SER A 372 -19.84 1.87 -10.13
CA SER A 372 -19.13 2.43 -8.97
C SER A 372 -18.49 3.76 -9.37
N LEU A 373 -18.60 4.77 -8.50
CA LEU A 373 -18.02 6.12 -8.63
C LEU A 373 -17.11 6.42 -7.44
#